data_0d7b9e17decf04926bc7dc7c54a880f0
#
_entry.id   0d7b9e17decf04926bc7dc7c54a880f0
#
_cell.length_a   1.000
_cell.length_b   1.000
_cell.length_c   1.000
_cell.angle_alpha   90.00
_cell.angle_beta   90.00
_cell.angle_gamma   90.00
#
_symmetry.space_group_name_H-M   'P 1'
#
loop_
_entity.id
_entity.type
_entity.pdbx_description
1 polymer ?
#
loop_
_entity_poly.entity_id
_entity_poly.type
_entity_poly.pdbx_seq_one_letter_code
_entity_poly.pdbx_strand_id
1 'polypeptide(L)'
;MIRILGEPIALKDMWNPDAMLRVEDIRHKEDTQERLDKAAATQMVFEDALIHIVDHLIRTTGSDQLVLTGGTALNAVGSMRLLEHFDESYYQRQFGRRARLHLWVPPTPNDAGVAMGAAFMGAYLAGAGVGEPLEHAFYCGSAPSDAAVRDAFAAAPDVAWTPIGNATSAAGREAIADLMAYMTSQDGIIALFQGAGETGPRALGHRSILANPRNPRTREFLNARVKYREAIRPLAPMMTREAALKWFELSDGAADADYNGYNYMVLTAQAKPDAAARIPAVIHADGTGRLQIVRERTDPLTYAYLKALGRRNGEEVAVNTSFNVAGPIAQTPAQAVETLRRSKGMDAVVMIAEEGAAYAMWQRRQGEDEGKRFTRWFGEWRADDRGQRTDRRVEA
;
A
#
# COMPACT_ATOMS: atom_id res chain seq x y z
N MET A 1 -13.07 5.43 -29.95
CA MET A 1 -12.26 6.42 -29.21
C MET A 1 -12.78 7.83 -29.37
N ILE A 2 -12.68 8.44 -30.54
CA ILE A 2 -13.17 9.80 -30.84
C ILE A 2 -14.63 10.03 -30.39
N ARG A 3 -15.52 9.04 -30.58
CA ARG A 3 -16.92 9.11 -30.10
C ARG A 3 -17.07 9.27 -28.62
N ILE A 4 -16.14 8.75 -27.79
CA ILE A 4 -16.19 8.79 -26.31
C ILE A 4 -15.40 9.99 -25.77
N LEU A 5 -14.20 10.22 -26.28
CA LEU A 5 -13.28 11.25 -25.79
C LEU A 5 -13.43 12.60 -26.50
N GLY A 6 -14.12 12.64 -27.64
CA GLY A 6 -14.19 13.80 -28.54
C GLY A 6 -13.01 13.84 -29.51
N GLU A 7 -12.99 14.84 -30.34
CA GLU A 7 -11.89 15.09 -31.30
C GLU A 7 -10.61 15.46 -30.53
N PRO A 8 -9.42 15.02 -31.00
CA PRO A 8 -8.16 15.41 -30.41
C PRO A 8 -7.98 16.92 -30.39
N ILE A 9 -7.61 17.47 -29.25
CA ILE A 9 -7.27 18.90 -29.14
C ILE A 9 -5.95 19.13 -29.85
N ALA A 10 -5.88 20.11 -30.74
CA ALA A 10 -4.64 20.46 -31.42
C ALA A 10 -3.58 20.91 -30.38
N LEU A 11 -2.30 20.60 -30.66
CA LEU A 11 -1.20 20.87 -29.71
C LEU A 11 -1.13 22.35 -29.32
N LYS A 12 -1.45 23.26 -30.25
CA LYS A 12 -1.52 24.71 -30.03
C LYS A 12 -2.62 25.15 -29.06
N ASP A 13 -3.67 24.32 -28.90
CA ASP A 13 -4.84 24.58 -28.05
C ASP A 13 -4.81 23.79 -26.76
N MET A 14 -3.79 22.95 -26.56
CA MET A 14 -3.64 22.04 -25.39
C MET A 14 -3.59 22.79 -24.06
N TRP A 15 -3.15 24.05 -24.07
CA TRP A 15 -3.06 24.92 -22.90
C TRP A 15 -4.17 25.97 -22.85
N ASN A 16 -5.22 25.79 -23.63
CA ASN A 16 -6.38 26.67 -23.56
C ASN A 16 -7.06 26.54 -22.19
N PRO A 17 -7.12 27.62 -21.37
CA PRO A 17 -7.74 27.58 -20.04
C PRO A 17 -9.22 27.17 -20.09
N ASP A 18 -9.92 27.47 -21.17
CA ASP A 18 -11.34 27.14 -21.37
C ASP A 18 -11.57 25.66 -21.71
N ALA A 19 -10.53 24.95 -22.21
CA ALA A 19 -10.55 23.52 -22.46
C ALA A 19 -10.12 22.70 -21.23
N MET A 20 -9.54 23.32 -20.20
CA MET A 20 -9.09 22.64 -18.98
C MET A 20 -10.26 22.47 -18.01
N LEU A 21 -10.45 21.22 -17.54
CA LEU A 21 -11.34 20.95 -16.41
C LEU A 21 -10.83 21.69 -15.17
N ARG A 22 -11.65 22.59 -14.64
CA ARG A 22 -11.31 23.30 -13.40
C ARG A 22 -11.31 22.30 -12.23
N VAL A 23 -10.30 22.37 -11.36
CA VAL A 23 -10.16 21.44 -10.21
C VAL A 23 -11.39 21.49 -9.31
N GLU A 24 -12.03 22.65 -9.17
CA GLU A 24 -13.27 22.84 -8.41
C GLU A 24 -14.44 22.06 -9.03
N ASP A 25 -14.51 21.98 -10.36
CA ASP A 25 -15.54 21.21 -11.06
C ASP A 25 -15.38 19.70 -10.88
N ILE A 26 -14.16 19.24 -10.62
CA ILE A 26 -13.86 17.81 -10.37
C ILE A 26 -14.22 17.40 -8.94
N ARG A 27 -13.99 18.28 -7.95
CA ARG A 27 -14.20 17.97 -6.53
C ARG A 27 -15.65 17.82 -6.12
N HIS A 28 -16.59 18.44 -6.82
CA HIS A 28 -18.00 18.56 -6.42
C HIS A 28 -18.96 17.84 -7.36
N LYS A 29 -18.49 17.19 -8.41
CA LYS A 29 -19.36 16.46 -9.33
C LYS A 29 -19.36 14.96 -9.00
N GLU A 30 -20.56 14.40 -8.99
CA GLU A 30 -20.76 12.96 -8.85
C GLU A 30 -20.07 12.19 -10.01
N ASP A 31 -19.72 10.93 -9.73
CA ASP A 31 -19.21 10.02 -10.75
C ASP A 31 -20.35 9.73 -11.76
N THR A 32 -20.36 10.43 -12.87
CA THR A 32 -21.33 10.19 -13.94
C THR A 32 -20.87 9.07 -14.85
N GLN A 33 -21.82 8.36 -15.50
CA GLN A 33 -21.49 7.32 -16.46
C GLN A 33 -20.53 7.84 -17.57
N GLU A 34 -20.76 9.06 -18.05
CA GLU A 34 -19.88 9.69 -19.05
C GLU A 34 -18.41 9.79 -18.56
N ARG A 35 -18.19 10.12 -17.29
CA ARG A 35 -16.83 10.21 -16.72
C ARG A 35 -16.20 8.84 -16.57
N LEU A 36 -16.97 7.86 -16.14
CA LEU A 36 -16.51 6.47 -16.05
C LEU A 36 -16.13 5.94 -17.44
N ASP A 37 -16.94 6.21 -18.45
CA ASP A 37 -16.67 5.81 -19.84
C ASP A 37 -15.39 6.49 -20.39
N LYS A 38 -15.21 7.78 -20.11
CA LYS A 38 -14.00 8.53 -20.52
C LYS A 38 -12.76 7.97 -19.82
N ALA A 39 -12.84 7.69 -18.53
CA ALA A 39 -11.73 7.11 -17.77
C ALA A 39 -11.36 5.72 -18.31
N ALA A 40 -12.35 4.86 -18.54
CA ALA A 40 -12.15 3.53 -19.11
C ALA A 40 -11.52 3.61 -20.52
N ALA A 41 -12.05 4.48 -21.40
CA ALA A 41 -11.51 4.67 -22.73
C ALA A 41 -10.07 5.19 -22.71
N THR A 42 -9.74 6.10 -21.78
CA THR A 42 -8.37 6.61 -21.59
C THR A 42 -7.42 5.50 -21.17
N GLN A 43 -7.84 4.64 -20.22
CA GLN A 43 -7.05 3.50 -19.80
C GLN A 43 -6.80 2.51 -20.94
N MET A 44 -7.84 2.17 -21.73
CA MET A 44 -7.71 1.29 -22.91
C MET A 44 -6.71 1.83 -23.93
N VAL A 45 -6.76 3.14 -24.23
CA VAL A 45 -5.78 3.75 -25.15
C VAL A 45 -4.37 3.67 -24.60
N PHE A 46 -4.23 3.93 -23.32
CA PHE A 46 -2.92 3.84 -22.66
C PHE A 46 -2.36 2.42 -22.76
N GLU A 47 -3.18 1.40 -22.49
CA GLU A 47 -2.78 -0.01 -22.58
C GLU A 47 -2.38 -0.39 -24.00
N ASP A 48 -3.19 -0.02 -25.01
CA ASP A 48 -2.89 -0.27 -26.42
C ASP A 48 -1.58 0.39 -26.86
N ALA A 49 -1.37 1.66 -26.48
CA ALA A 49 -0.14 2.39 -26.79
C ALA A 49 1.09 1.76 -26.11
N LEU A 50 0.95 1.36 -24.84
CA LEU A 50 2.01 0.73 -24.08
C LEU A 50 2.40 -0.63 -24.67
N ILE A 51 1.42 -1.46 -25.02
CA ILE A 51 1.63 -2.75 -25.70
C ILE A 51 2.32 -2.54 -27.04
N HIS A 52 1.87 -1.56 -27.85
CA HIS A 52 2.48 -1.26 -29.13
C HIS A 52 3.95 -0.86 -29.02
N ILE A 53 4.29 -0.01 -28.06
CA ILE A 53 5.68 0.41 -27.81
C ILE A 53 6.54 -0.77 -27.40
N VAL A 54 6.05 -1.59 -26.45
CA VAL A 54 6.79 -2.74 -25.95
C VAL A 54 6.93 -3.84 -27.02
N ASP A 55 5.90 -4.09 -27.83
CA ASP A 55 5.98 -5.02 -28.97
C ASP A 55 7.08 -4.59 -29.95
N HIS A 56 7.15 -3.29 -30.29
CA HIS A 56 8.21 -2.76 -31.13
C HIS A 56 9.61 -2.96 -30.51
N LEU A 57 9.77 -2.69 -29.21
CA LEU A 57 11.04 -2.89 -28.50
C LEU A 57 11.45 -4.37 -28.50
N ILE A 58 10.54 -5.27 -28.17
CA ILE A 58 10.80 -6.72 -28.16
C ILE A 58 11.19 -7.21 -29.55
N ARG A 59 10.47 -6.81 -30.61
CA ARG A 59 10.79 -7.20 -31.99
C ARG A 59 12.13 -6.69 -32.46
N THR A 60 12.51 -5.47 -32.03
CA THR A 60 13.78 -4.85 -32.42
C THR A 60 14.97 -5.45 -31.70
N THR A 61 14.81 -5.79 -30.41
CA THR A 61 15.91 -6.26 -29.56
C THR A 61 15.96 -7.78 -29.41
N GLY A 62 14.84 -8.47 -29.61
CA GLY A 62 14.68 -9.89 -29.31
C GLY A 62 14.68 -10.21 -27.79
N SER A 63 14.64 -9.16 -26.92
CA SER A 63 14.72 -9.32 -25.47
C SER A 63 13.39 -9.79 -24.89
N ASP A 64 13.46 -10.57 -23.82
CA ASP A 64 12.37 -10.90 -22.93
C ASP A 64 12.47 -10.21 -21.57
N GLN A 65 13.43 -9.29 -21.40
CA GLN A 65 13.65 -8.52 -20.18
C GLN A 65 13.22 -7.07 -20.40
N LEU A 66 12.36 -6.54 -19.53
CA LEU A 66 11.89 -5.15 -19.59
C LEU A 66 11.98 -4.49 -18.22
N VAL A 67 12.60 -3.32 -18.17
CA VAL A 67 12.51 -2.39 -17.04
C VAL A 67 11.56 -1.28 -17.41
N LEU A 68 10.47 -1.11 -16.65
CA LEU A 68 9.50 -0.04 -16.84
C LEU A 68 9.63 0.98 -15.71
N THR A 69 9.94 2.23 -16.03
CA THR A 69 10.12 3.33 -15.09
C THR A 69 9.43 4.60 -15.56
N GLY A 70 9.54 5.69 -14.78
CA GLY A 70 8.79 6.93 -15.04
C GLY A 70 7.42 6.95 -14.34
N GLY A 71 6.73 8.10 -14.38
CA GLY A 71 5.44 8.27 -13.69
C GLY A 71 4.36 7.32 -14.17
N THR A 72 4.34 6.98 -15.46
CA THR A 72 3.37 6.05 -16.07
C THR A 72 3.53 4.60 -15.59
N ALA A 73 4.71 4.21 -15.12
CA ALA A 73 4.95 2.89 -14.54
C ALA A 73 4.19 2.66 -13.21
N LEU A 74 3.60 3.70 -12.62
CA LEU A 74 2.64 3.58 -11.51
C LEU A 74 1.26 3.10 -11.94
N ASN A 75 0.99 2.99 -13.25
CA ASN A 75 -0.20 2.33 -13.77
C ASN A 75 -0.05 0.81 -13.66
N ALA A 76 -0.37 0.30 -12.47
CA ALA A 76 -0.19 -1.12 -12.13
C ALA A 76 -1.03 -2.06 -13.00
N VAL A 77 -2.18 -1.60 -13.51
CA VAL A 77 -3.03 -2.35 -14.46
C VAL A 77 -2.32 -2.48 -15.81
N GLY A 78 -1.76 -1.39 -16.34
CA GLY A 78 -0.96 -1.43 -17.58
C GLY A 78 0.23 -2.39 -17.47
N SER A 79 0.92 -2.40 -16.31
CA SER A 79 2.01 -3.36 -16.06
C SER A 79 1.53 -4.80 -16.06
N MET A 80 0.37 -5.09 -15.45
CA MET A 80 -0.26 -6.42 -15.50
C MET A 80 -0.60 -6.82 -16.95
N ARG A 81 -1.19 -5.91 -17.73
CA ARG A 81 -1.54 -6.15 -19.14
C ARG A 81 -0.33 -6.48 -20.02
N LEU A 82 0.84 -5.89 -19.74
CA LEU A 82 2.08 -6.26 -20.43
C LEU A 82 2.45 -7.73 -20.16
N LEU A 83 2.37 -8.17 -18.90
CA LEU A 83 2.68 -9.55 -18.51
C LEU A 83 1.70 -10.56 -19.11
N GLU A 84 0.41 -10.19 -19.22
CA GLU A 84 -0.62 -11.02 -19.84
C GLU A 84 -0.44 -11.11 -21.37
N HIS A 85 -0.09 -10.00 -22.02
CA HIS A 85 0.03 -9.92 -23.47
C HIS A 85 1.30 -10.62 -24.00
N PHE A 86 2.44 -10.41 -23.34
CA PHE A 86 3.73 -10.95 -23.75
C PHE A 86 4.05 -12.27 -23.03
N ASP A 87 3.13 -13.20 -23.11
CA ASP A 87 3.19 -14.56 -22.55
C ASP A 87 4.07 -15.52 -23.40
N GLU A 88 4.13 -16.79 -23.01
CA GLU A 88 4.84 -17.82 -23.77
C GLU A 88 4.29 -17.97 -25.20
N SER A 89 2.98 -17.82 -25.39
CA SER A 89 2.35 -17.95 -26.70
C SER A 89 2.79 -16.85 -27.66
N TYR A 90 2.96 -15.60 -27.15
CA TYR A 90 3.50 -14.50 -27.91
C TYR A 90 4.93 -14.81 -28.40
N TYR A 91 5.85 -15.20 -27.50
CA TYR A 91 7.25 -15.48 -27.87
C TYR A 91 7.38 -16.68 -28.78
N GLN A 92 6.55 -17.71 -28.58
CA GLN A 92 6.53 -18.86 -29.47
C GLN A 92 6.09 -18.46 -30.89
N ARG A 93 5.04 -17.62 -31.03
CA ARG A 93 4.58 -17.16 -32.36
C ARG A 93 5.58 -16.23 -33.05
N GLN A 94 6.22 -15.33 -32.30
CA GLN A 94 7.08 -14.27 -32.86
C GLN A 94 8.51 -14.75 -33.12
N PHE A 95 9.04 -15.63 -32.30
CA PHE A 95 10.47 -16.00 -32.30
C PHE A 95 10.72 -17.50 -32.33
N GLY A 96 9.67 -18.35 -32.30
CA GLY A 96 9.82 -19.78 -32.27
C GLY A 96 10.49 -20.34 -30.99
N ARG A 97 10.57 -19.54 -29.93
CA ARG A 97 11.19 -19.93 -28.64
C ARG A 97 10.20 -19.91 -27.48
N ARG A 98 10.43 -20.77 -26.51
CA ARG A 98 9.68 -20.79 -25.27
C ARG A 98 10.29 -19.74 -24.32
N ALA A 99 9.64 -18.58 -24.23
CA ALA A 99 10.01 -17.48 -23.36
C ALA A 99 8.75 -16.70 -22.95
N ARG A 100 8.85 -15.81 -22.01
CA ARG A 100 7.80 -14.85 -21.60
C ARG A 100 8.46 -13.55 -21.20
N LEU A 101 7.70 -12.46 -21.13
CA LEU A 101 8.21 -11.19 -20.63
C LEU A 101 8.55 -11.28 -19.15
N HIS A 102 9.76 -10.88 -18.79
CA HIS A 102 10.21 -10.60 -17.43
C HIS A 102 10.18 -9.09 -17.21
N LEU A 103 9.22 -8.65 -16.41
CA LEU A 103 8.99 -7.23 -16.14
C LEU A 103 9.49 -6.85 -14.76
N TRP A 104 10.39 -5.88 -14.71
CA TRP A 104 10.77 -5.23 -13.47
C TRP A 104 10.34 -3.76 -13.46
N VAL A 105 9.55 -3.39 -12.45
CA VAL A 105 9.18 -2.00 -12.14
C VAL A 105 9.85 -1.66 -10.82
N PRO A 106 10.71 -0.62 -10.73
CA PRO A 106 11.39 -0.30 -9.49
C PRO A 106 10.42 0.19 -8.39
N PRO A 107 10.83 0.15 -7.10
CA PRO A 107 9.98 0.57 -5.98
C PRO A 107 9.51 2.03 -6.05
N THR A 108 10.30 2.89 -6.68
CA THR A 108 10.04 4.32 -6.86
C THR A 108 10.18 4.70 -8.33
N PRO A 109 9.23 4.27 -9.20
CA PRO A 109 9.41 4.43 -10.64
C PRO A 109 9.21 5.88 -11.12
N ASN A 110 8.55 6.74 -10.32
CA ASN A 110 8.29 8.14 -10.61
C ASN A 110 9.49 9.06 -10.26
N ASP A 111 9.25 10.37 -10.20
CA ASP A 111 10.28 11.39 -9.92
C ASP A 111 11.06 11.13 -8.62
N ALA A 112 10.46 10.45 -7.64
CA ALA A 112 11.16 10.08 -6.41
C ALA A 112 12.36 9.15 -6.66
N GLY A 113 12.35 8.35 -7.72
CA GLY A 113 13.44 7.47 -8.11
C GLY A 113 14.63 8.17 -8.77
N VAL A 114 14.46 9.43 -9.22
CA VAL A 114 15.53 10.19 -9.89
C VAL A 114 16.73 10.40 -8.97
N ALA A 115 16.48 10.71 -7.69
CA ALA A 115 17.55 10.89 -6.70
C ALA A 115 18.39 9.60 -6.51
N MET A 116 17.74 8.43 -6.49
CA MET A 116 18.42 7.14 -6.39
C MET A 116 19.21 6.84 -7.68
N GLY A 117 18.60 7.07 -8.85
CA GLY A 117 19.27 6.89 -10.13
C GLY A 117 20.51 7.79 -10.26
N ALA A 118 20.43 9.04 -9.80
CA ALA A 118 21.57 9.96 -9.76
C ALA A 118 22.69 9.46 -8.82
N ALA A 119 22.33 8.92 -7.64
CA ALA A 119 23.31 8.35 -6.72
C ALA A 119 24.03 7.13 -7.32
N PHE A 120 23.30 6.22 -7.96
CA PHE A 120 23.90 5.07 -8.68
C PHE A 120 24.78 5.52 -9.83
N MET A 121 24.35 6.49 -10.62
CA MET A 121 25.18 7.03 -11.72
C MET A 121 26.45 7.67 -11.18
N GLY A 122 26.36 8.45 -10.10
CA GLY A 122 27.52 9.04 -9.43
C GLY A 122 28.50 7.98 -8.94
N ALA A 123 28.02 6.92 -8.30
CA ALA A 123 28.86 5.80 -7.87
C ALA A 123 29.52 5.07 -9.04
N TYR A 124 28.78 4.82 -10.11
CA TYR A 124 29.31 4.21 -11.34
C TYR A 124 30.42 5.07 -11.98
N LEU A 125 30.18 6.38 -12.11
CA LEU A 125 31.17 7.32 -12.68
C LEU A 125 32.42 7.47 -11.79
N ALA A 126 32.28 7.26 -10.48
CA ALA A 126 33.40 7.23 -9.54
C ALA A 126 34.17 5.89 -9.54
N GLY A 127 33.80 4.94 -10.39
CA GLY A 127 34.42 3.62 -10.47
C GLY A 127 34.05 2.67 -9.34
N ALA A 128 33.03 2.96 -8.57
CA ALA A 128 32.44 2.01 -7.63
C ALA A 128 31.77 0.88 -8.42
N GLY A 129 31.97 -0.35 -8.01
CA GLY A 129 31.29 -1.51 -8.60
C GLY A 129 29.78 -1.42 -8.45
N VAL A 130 29.06 -2.34 -9.08
CA VAL A 130 27.62 -2.52 -8.83
C VAL A 130 27.46 -2.92 -7.36
N GLY A 131 26.79 -2.08 -6.58
CA GLY A 131 26.55 -2.33 -5.15
C GLY A 131 25.59 -3.51 -4.92
N GLU A 132 25.37 -3.83 -3.66
CA GLU A 132 24.37 -4.84 -3.29
C GLU A 132 22.96 -4.45 -3.82
N PRO A 133 22.13 -5.43 -4.23
CA PRO A 133 20.80 -5.17 -4.68
C PRO A 133 19.95 -4.45 -3.62
N LEU A 134 19.25 -3.40 -4.01
CA LEU A 134 18.32 -2.71 -3.12
C LEU A 134 17.09 -3.59 -2.86
N GLU A 135 16.88 -3.96 -1.61
CA GLU A 135 15.72 -4.75 -1.19
C GLU A 135 14.52 -3.89 -0.70
N HIS A 136 14.76 -2.61 -0.38
CA HIS A 136 13.71 -1.69 0.09
C HIS A 136 14.12 -0.22 -0.13
N ALA A 137 14.20 0.18 -1.38
CA ALA A 137 14.54 1.56 -1.76
C ALA A 137 13.53 2.63 -1.27
N PHE A 138 12.42 2.22 -0.70
CA PHE A 138 11.36 3.11 -0.22
C PHE A 138 11.48 3.49 1.27
N TYR A 139 12.38 2.88 2.06
CA TYR A 139 12.59 3.23 3.48
C TYR A 139 13.84 4.10 3.62
N CYS A 140 13.71 5.40 3.36
CA CYS A 140 14.84 6.34 3.31
C CYS A 140 14.76 7.48 4.33
N GLY A 141 13.64 7.65 5.05
CA GLY A 141 13.50 8.66 6.09
C GLY A 141 14.15 8.25 7.41
N SER A 142 14.07 9.12 8.42
CA SER A 142 14.51 8.83 9.77
C SER A 142 13.42 8.10 10.56
N ALA A 143 13.81 7.18 11.42
CA ALA A 143 12.94 6.70 12.48
C ALA A 143 12.76 7.81 13.55
N PRO A 144 11.59 7.95 14.19
CA PRO A 144 11.40 8.91 15.27
C PRO A 144 12.07 8.41 16.54
N SER A 145 12.82 9.28 17.22
CA SER A 145 13.31 8.97 18.58
C SER A 145 12.17 8.94 19.59
N ASP A 146 12.35 8.26 20.71
CA ASP A 146 11.40 8.26 21.83
C ASP A 146 11.08 9.66 22.33
N ALA A 147 12.11 10.51 22.42
CA ALA A 147 11.96 11.92 22.79
C ALA A 147 11.03 12.65 21.81
N ALA A 148 11.25 12.53 20.50
CA ALA A 148 10.41 13.16 19.49
C ALA A 148 8.94 12.70 19.55
N VAL A 149 8.71 11.43 19.85
CA VAL A 149 7.36 10.89 20.05
C VAL A 149 6.69 11.50 21.28
N ARG A 150 7.38 11.54 22.42
CA ARG A 150 6.86 12.11 23.68
C ARG A 150 6.62 13.62 23.59
N ASP A 151 7.50 14.36 22.90
CA ASP A 151 7.33 15.79 22.66
C ASP A 151 6.07 16.07 21.83
N ALA A 152 5.81 15.24 20.80
CA ALA A 152 4.58 15.34 20.01
C ALA A 152 3.32 15.09 20.86
N PHE A 153 3.37 14.14 21.80
CA PHE A 153 2.26 13.89 22.73
C PHE A 153 2.08 15.05 23.73
N ALA A 154 3.17 15.56 24.29
CA ALA A 154 3.12 16.70 25.21
C ALA A 154 2.52 17.96 24.58
N ALA A 155 2.79 18.17 23.28
CA ALA A 155 2.20 19.27 22.50
C ALA A 155 0.73 19.04 22.09
N ALA A 156 0.12 17.88 22.44
CA ALA A 156 -1.20 17.47 22.00
C ALA A 156 -2.13 17.07 23.17
N PRO A 157 -2.62 18.02 23.99
CA PRO A 157 -3.44 17.72 25.18
C PRO A 157 -4.81 17.10 24.84
N ASP A 158 -5.28 17.25 23.60
CA ASP A 158 -6.49 16.64 23.04
C ASP A 158 -6.32 15.19 22.59
N VAL A 159 -5.09 14.66 22.65
CA VAL A 159 -4.77 13.26 22.34
C VAL A 159 -4.44 12.52 23.63
N ALA A 160 -5.01 11.34 23.78
CA ALA A 160 -4.62 10.38 24.81
C ALA A 160 -3.61 9.39 24.25
N TRP A 161 -2.73 8.89 25.08
CA TRP A 161 -1.77 7.87 24.69
C TRP A 161 -1.42 6.94 25.85
N THR A 162 -0.90 5.75 25.55
CA THR A 162 -0.40 4.78 26.53
C THR A 162 0.75 3.97 25.95
N PRO A 163 1.76 3.60 26.74
CA PRO A 163 2.73 2.59 26.33
C PRO A 163 2.03 1.24 26.10
N ILE A 164 2.40 0.54 25.02
CA ILE A 164 1.84 -0.78 24.70
C ILE A 164 2.89 -1.88 24.62
N GLY A 165 4.17 -1.55 24.78
CA GLY A 165 5.25 -2.53 24.79
C GLY A 165 6.56 -2.00 24.23
N ASN A 166 7.41 -2.93 23.79
CA ASN A 166 8.70 -2.63 23.15
C ASN A 166 8.94 -3.60 21.99
N ALA A 167 9.29 -3.08 20.84
CA ALA A 167 9.45 -3.80 19.57
C ALA A 167 10.87 -4.35 19.33
N THR A 168 11.83 -4.18 20.25
CA THR A 168 13.21 -4.64 20.04
C THR A 168 13.33 -6.17 20.03
N SER A 169 12.55 -6.86 20.85
CA SER A 169 12.52 -8.33 20.88
C SER A 169 11.44 -8.91 19.97
N ALA A 170 11.61 -10.15 19.52
CA ALA A 170 10.60 -10.88 18.76
C ALA A 170 9.28 -10.99 19.55
N ALA A 171 9.34 -11.37 20.83
CA ALA A 171 8.16 -11.48 21.68
C ALA A 171 7.42 -10.13 21.85
N GLY A 172 8.17 -9.04 21.98
CA GLY A 172 7.58 -7.69 22.05
C GLY A 172 6.89 -7.29 20.73
N ARG A 173 7.52 -7.57 19.59
CA ARG A 173 6.90 -7.36 18.27
C ARG A 173 5.64 -8.19 18.10
N GLU A 174 5.67 -9.47 18.48
CA GLU A 174 4.49 -10.34 18.41
C GLU A 174 3.32 -9.82 19.27
N ALA A 175 3.60 -9.35 20.50
CA ALA A 175 2.56 -8.80 21.36
C ALA A 175 1.94 -7.53 20.78
N ILE A 176 2.75 -6.60 20.23
CA ILE A 176 2.26 -5.40 19.57
C ILE A 176 1.47 -5.75 18.30
N ALA A 177 2.00 -6.65 17.49
CA ALA A 177 1.36 -7.16 16.28
C ALA A 177 0.00 -7.81 16.58
N ASP A 178 -0.08 -8.60 17.65
CA ASP A 178 -1.32 -9.26 18.06
C ASP A 178 -2.37 -8.26 18.58
N LEU A 179 -1.97 -7.21 19.33
CA LEU A 179 -2.85 -6.10 19.70
C LEU A 179 -3.40 -5.38 18.44
N MET A 180 -2.53 -5.08 17.48
CA MET A 180 -2.95 -4.46 16.21
C MET A 180 -3.94 -5.35 15.45
N ALA A 181 -3.67 -6.66 15.39
CA ALA A 181 -4.53 -7.64 14.74
C ALA A 181 -5.87 -7.78 15.50
N TYR A 182 -5.85 -7.75 16.82
CA TYR A 182 -7.08 -7.74 17.62
C TYR A 182 -7.96 -6.54 17.25
N MET A 183 -7.42 -5.33 17.30
CA MET A 183 -8.16 -4.12 16.97
C MET A 183 -8.75 -4.16 15.55
N THR A 184 -7.94 -4.53 14.56
CA THR A 184 -8.40 -4.59 13.17
C THR A 184 -9.38 -5.72 12.91
N SER A 185 -9.27 -6.86 13.61
CA SER A 185 -10.26 -7.94 13.54
C SER A 185 -11.63 -7.54 14.09
N GLN A 186 -11.70 -6.53 14.97
CA GLN A 186 -12.92 -5.92 15.49
C GLN A 186 -13.42 -4.74 14.62
N ASP A 187 -13.02 -4.70 13.34
CA ASP A 187 -13.30 -3.61 12.39
C ASP A 187 -12.74 -2.24 12.81
N GLY A 188 -11.70 -2.24 13.65
CA GLY A 188 -10.96 -1.02 13.98
C GLY A 188 -10.12 -0.53 12.83
N ILE A 189 -10.03 0.78 12.70
CA ILE A 189 -9.14 1.45 11.76
C ILE A 189 -7.97 2.05 12.53
N ILE A 190 -6.79 1.52 12.32
CA ILE A 190 -5.59 1.96 13.00
C ILE A 190 -4.56 2.49 12.01
N ALA A 191 -3.68 3.37 12.45
CA ALA A 191 -2.49 3.72 11.68
C ALA A 191 -1.24 3.13 12.37
N LEU A 192 -0.26 2.77 11.55
CA LEU A 192 1.07 2.36 11.97
C LEU A 192 2.09 3.42 11.54
N PHE A 193 2.89 3.88 12.50
CA PHE A 193 4.00 4.79 12.31
C PHE A 193 5.24 4.17 12.95
N GLN A 194 6.15 3.65 12.13
CA GLN A 194 7.35 2.94 12.58
C GLN A 194 8.55 3.23 11.67
N GLY A 195 9.75 3.01 12.16
CA GLY A 195 10.98 3.01 11.36
C GLY A 195 11.18 4.26 10.49
N ALA A 196 12.03 4.17 9.50
CA ALA A 196 12.25 5.20 8.48
C ALA A 196 10.99 5.42 7.61
N GLY A 197 10.79 6.63 7.14
CA GLY A 197 9.67 6.98 6.26
C GLY A 197 9.82 6.37 4.87
N GLU A 198 8.72 6.16 4.18
CA GLU A 198 8.73 5.71 2.80
C GLU A 198 9.13 6.83 1.84
N THR A 199 9.93 6.48 0.83
CA THR A 199 10.21 7.31 -0.34
C THR A 199 9.25 6.93 -1.46
N GLY A 200 8.60 7.89 -2.07
CA GLY A 200 7.64 7.62 -3.14
C GLY A 200 6.18 7.69 -2.71
N PRO A 201 5.25 7.38 -3.64
CA PRO A 201 3.83 7.72 -3.48
C PRO A 201 3.03 6.68 -2.69
N ARG A 202 3.64 5.60 -2.22
CA ARG A 202 2.96 4.48 -1.56
C ARG A 202 3.40 4.34 -0.11
N ALA A 203 2.43 4.07 0.78
CA ALA A 203 2.71 3.60 2.12
C ALA A 203 2.85 2.08 2.10
N LEU A 204 3.90 1.56 2.70
CA LEU A 204 4.31 0.17 2.56
C LEU A 204 4.59 -0.48 3.93
N GLY A 205 3.87 -0.05 4.97
CA GLY A 205 3.94 -0.63 6.31
C GLY A 205 4.54 0.31 7.37
N HIS A 206 5.26 1.38 6.98
CA HIS A 206 5.84 2.31 7.94
C HIS A 206 4.96 3.54 8.21
N ARG A 207 4.20 4.01 7.22
CA ARG A 207 3.27 5.14 7.32
C ARG A 207 1.92 4.73 6.74
N SER A 208 1.30 3.72 7.37
CA SER A 208 0.15 3.00 6.82
C SER A 208 -1.09 3.14 7.71
N ILE A 209 -2.26 3.25 7.08
CA ILE A 209 -3.55 3.01 7.72
C ILE A 209 -3.96 1.58 7.38
N LEU A 210 -4.30 0.81 8.41
CA LEU A 210 -4.61 -0.60 8.37
C LEU A 210 -6.06 -0.85 8.81
N ALA A 211 -6.72 -1.79 8.15
CA ALA A 211 -8.11 -2.16 8.48
C ALA A 211 -8.44 -3.59 8.05
N ASN A 212 -9.63 -4.07 8.44
CA ASN A 212 -10.12 -5.39 8.12
C ASN A 212 -10.52 -5.51 6.64
N PRO A 213 -9.90 -6.39 5.84
CA PRO A 213 -10.25 -6.59 4.43
C PRO A 213 -11.54 -7.40 4.25
N ARG A 214 -12.01 -8.12 5.29
CA ARG A 214 -13.19 -9.00 5.25
C ARG A 214 -14.51 -8.24 5.35
N ASN A 215 -14.50 -7.03 5.93
CA ASN A 215 -15.70 -6.22 6.01
C ASN A 215 -15.90 -5.44 4.69
N PRO A 216 -16.98 -5.70 3.93
CA PRO A 216 -17.21 -5.03 2.64
C PRO A 216 -17.41 -3.52 2.77
N ARG A 217 -17.83 -3.02 3.96
CA ARG A 217 -18.01 -1.58 4.20
C ARG A 217 -16.71 -0.85 4.52
N THR A 218 -15.59 -1.55 4.74
CA THR A 218 -14.30 -0.92 5.09
C THR A 218 -13.87 0.11 4.05
N ARG A 219 -14.06 -0.17 2.74
CA ARG A 219 -13.70 0.75 1.67
C ARG A 219 -14.51 2.05 1.74
N GLU A 220 -15.83 1.94 1.86
CA GLU A 220 -16.72 3.09 1.98
C GLU A 220 -16.37 3.92 3.21
N PHE A 221 -16.25 3.28 4.37
CA PHE A 221 -15.94 3.95 5.64
C PHE A 221 -14.58 4.68 5.59
N LEU A 222 -13.52 4.02 5.09
CA LEU A 222 -12.20 4.63 4.95
C LEU A 222 -12.22 5.84 4.01
N ASN A 223 -12.90 5.73 2.86
CA ASN A 223 -12.99 6.84 1.92
C ASN A 223 -13.79 8.02 2.49
N ALA A 224 -14.93 7.75 3.14
CA ALA A 224 -15.83 8.79 3.64
C ALA A 224 -15.36 9.44 4.96
N ARG A 225 -14.83 8.65 5.92
CA ARG A 225 -14.60 9.08 7.30
C ARG A 225 -13.11 9.30 7.66
N VAL A 226 -12.20 8.73 6.87
CA VAL A 226 -10.76 8.81 7.14
C VAL A 226 -10.03 9.59 6.07
N LYS A 227 -10.30 9.29 4.79
CA LYS A 227 -9.56 9.89 3.66
C LYS A 227 -10.28 11.09 3.05
N TYR A 228 -11.59 11.23 3.24
CA TYR A 228 -12.46 12.27 2.66
C TYR A 228 -12.25 12.39 1.14
N ARG A 229 -12.38 11.26 0.46
CA ARG A 229 -12.19 11.13 -0.98
C ARG A 229 -13.33 10.34 -1.63
N GLU A 230 -13.35 10.27 -2.93
CA GLU A 230 -14.39 9.62 -3.73
C GLU A 230 -14.57 8.14 -3.33
N ALA A 231 -15.82 7.68 -3.27
CA ALA A 231 -16.18 6.31 -2.87
C ALA A 231 -15.60 5.24 -3.83
N ILE A 232 -15.39 5.59 -5.09
CA ILE A 232 -14.82 4.73 -6.14
C ILE A 232 -13.35 4.34 -5.87
N ARG A 233 -12.62 5.12 -5.09
CA ARG A 233 -11.18 4.86 -4.83
C ARG A 233 -10.95 3.48 -4.23
N PRO A 234 -10.13 2.63 -4.89
CA PRO A 234 -9.84 1.30 -4.40
C PRO A 234 -8.88 1.34 -3.20
N LEU A 235 -8.85 0.24 -2.45
CA LEU A 235 -7.89 -0.02 -1.38
C LEU A 235 -6.95 -1.16 -1.80
N ALA A 236 -5.72 -1.10 -1.34
CA ALA A 236 -4.71 -2.10 -1.65
C ALA A 236 -4.64 -3.18 -0.55
N PRO A 237 -4.49 -4.46 -0.91
CA PRO A 237 -4.16 -5.52 0.03
C PRO A 237 -2.67 -5.48 0.40
N MET A 238 -2.39 -5.61 1.70
CA MET A 238 -1.10 -5.95 2.28
C MET A 238 -1.19 -7.37 2.82
N MET A 239 -0.25 -8.25 2.47
CA MET A 239 -0.39 -9.67 2.77
C MET A 239 0.94 -10.41 2.85
N THR A 240 0.92 -11.63 3.40
CA THR A 240 2.04 -12.57 3.29
C THR A 240 2.11 -13.16 1.87
N ARG A 241 3.25 -13.78 1.52
CA ARG A 241 3.41 -14.48 0.25
C ARG A 241 2.40 -15.64 0.10
N GLU A 242 2.18 -16.37 1.18
CA GLU A 242 1.24 -17.50 1.24
C GLU A 242 -0.18 -17.02 0.94
N ALA A 243 -0.60 -15.91 1.54
CA ALA A 243 -1.90 -15.32 1.27
C ALA A 243 -2.00 -14.78 -0.16
N ALA A 244 -0.93 -14.21 -0.71
CA ALA A 244 -0.91 -13.75 -2.10
C ALA A 244 -1.12 -14.91 -3.08
N LEU A 245 -0.40 -16.02 -2.89
CA LEU A 245 -0.55 -17.23 -3.71
C LEU A 245 -1.93 -17.91 -3.52
N LYS A 246 -2.53 -17.76 -2.33
CA LYS A 246 -3.87 -18.27 -2.05
C LYS A 246 -4.95 -17.50 -2.81
N TRP A 247 -4.85 -16.17 -2.87
CA TRP A 247 -5.94 -15.30 -3.29
C TRP A 247 -5.76 -14.64 -4.67
N PHE A 248 -4.54 -14.66 -5.23
CA PHE A 248 -4.23 -13.98 -6.49
C PHE A 248 -3.45 -14.88 -7.45
N GLU A 249 -3.58 -14.58 -8.73
CA GLU A 249 -2.80 -15.18 -9.80
C GLU A 249 -1.58 -14.29 -10.07
N LEU A 250 -0.43 -14.69 -9.53
CA LEU A 250 0.81 -13.95 -9.75
C LEU A 250 1.44 -14.37 -11.08
N SER A 251 1.93 -13.40 -11.85
CA SER A 251 2.65 -13.68 -13.10
C SER A 251 4.07 -14.17 -12.80
N ASP A 252 4.48 -15.28 -13.38
CA ASP A 252 5.85 -15.81 -13.29
C ASP A 252 6.88 -14.80 -13.86
N GLY A 253 6.50 -13.98 -14.85
CA GLY A 253 7.36 -12.94 -15.41
C GLY A 253 7.63 -11.75 -14.48
N ALA A 254 7.02 -11.72 -13.29
CA ALA A 254 7.24 -10.68 -12.29
C ALA A 254 7.45 -11.24 -10.88
N ALA A 255 7.15 -12.52 -10.65
CA ALA A 255 7.24 -13.19 -9.34
C ALA A 255 8.39 -14.22 -9.26
N ASP A 256 9.28 -14.21 -10.22
CA ASP A 256 10.45 -15.11 -10.32
C ASP A 256 11.51 -14.84 -9.24
N ALA A 257 11.55 -13.63 -8.68
CA ALA A 257 12.41 -13.26 -7.56
C ALA A 257 11.58 -13.04 -6.29
N ASP A 258 12.17 -13.30 -5.12
CA ASP A 258 11.57 -13.04 -3.81
C ASP A 258 11.28 -11.55 -3.58
N TYR A 259 12.08 -10.65 -4.14
CA TYR A 259 11.85 -9.22 -4.16
C TYR A 259 11.49 -8.76 -5.57
N ASN A 260 10.26 -8.34 -5.76
CA ASN A 260 9.68 -8.02 -7.06
C ASN A 260 8.59 -6.94 -6.95
N GLY A 261 7.96 -6.57 -8.07
CA GLY A 261 6.95 -5.52 -8.13
C GLY A 261 5.71 -5.75 -7.25
N TYR A 262 5.42 -6.98 -6.85
CA TYR A 262 4.32 -7.27 -5.93
C TYR A 262 4.64 -6.90 -4.46
N ASN A 263 5.90 -6.61 -4.12
CA ASN A 263 6.24 -6.19 -2.77
C ASN A 263 5.89 -4.72 -2.47
N TYR A 264 5.65 -3.88 -3.49
CA TYR A 264 5.54 -2.43 -3.30
C TYR A 264 4.47 -1.72 -4.14
N MET A 265 3.38 -2.41 -4.46
CA MET A 265 2.16 -1.84 -5.06
C MET A 265 2.35 -1.21 -6.46
N VAL A 266 3.21 -1.75 -7.29
CA VAL A 266 3.39 -1.32 -8.70
C VAL A 266 2.80 -2.31 -9.71
N LEU A 267 2.32 -3.45 -9.23
CA LEU A 267 1.64 -4.47 -10.03
C LEU A 267 0.26 -4.79 -9.45
N THR A 268 -0.71 -5.01 -10.32
CA THR A 268 -1.96 -5.70 -9.99
C THR A 268 -1.86 -7.18 -10.37
N ALA A 269 -2.70 -7.99 -9.74
CA ALA A 269 -2.90 -9.37 -10.11
C ALA A 269 -4.40 -9.69 -10.10
N GLN A 270 -4.82 -10.63 -10.93
CA GLN A 270 -6.18 -11.12 -10.98
C GLN A 270 -6.50 -11.88 -9.69
N ALA A 271 -7.61 -11.55 -9.05
CA ALA A 271 -8.09 -12.27 -7.88
C ALA A 271 -8.69 -13.61 -8.28
N LYS A 272 -8.42 -14.65 -7.49
CA LYS A 272 -9.04 -15.96 -7.64
C LYS A 272 -10.53 -15.91 -7.26
N PRO A 273 -11.38 -16.82 -7.74
CA PRO A 273 -12.84 -16.72 -7.60
C PRO A 273 -13.35 -16.48 -6.19
N ASP A 274 -12.75 -17.12 -5.17
CA ASP A 274 -13.19 -17.01 -3.79
C ASP A 274 -12.68 -15.76 -3.03
N ALA A 275 -11.74 -15.00 -3.62
CA ALA A 275 -11.14 -13.86 -2.97
C ALA A 275 -12.15 -12.75 -2.66
N ALA A 276 -13.09 -12.48 -3.58
CA ALA A 276 -14.11 -11.45 -3.41
C ALA A 276 -15.07 -11.75 -2.24
N ALA A 277 -15.29 -13.02 -1.90
CA ALA A 277 -16.09 -13.41 -0.76
C ALA A 277 -15.34 -13.29 0.58
N ARG A 278 -14.01 -13.43 0.55
CA ARG A 278 -13.18 -13.50 1.77
C ARG A 278 -12.52 -12.18 2.13
N ILE A 279 -12.10 -11.40 1.15
CA ILE A 279 -11.37 -10.12 1.30
C ILE A 279 -11.96 -9.02 0.41
N PRO A 280 -13.30 -8.79 0.45
CA PRO A 280 -14.01 -7.92 -0.49
C PRO A 280 -13.51 -6.47 -0.50
N ALA A 281 -13.01 -5.96 0.61
CA ALA A 281 -12.62 -4.55 0.71
C ALA A 281 -11.39 -4.18 -0.15
N VAL A 282 -10.60 -5.17 -0.57
CA VAL A 282 -9.35 -4.98 -1.32
C VAL A 282 -9.40 -5.56 -2.74
N ILE A 283 -10.55 -6.07 -3.16
CA ILE A 283 -10.79 -6.48 -4.55
C ILE A 283 -11.37 -5.29 -5.30
N HIS A 284 -10.76 -4.94 -6.43
CA HIS A 284 -11.21 -3.86 -7.29
C HIS A 284 -12.46 -4.26 -8.09
N ALA A 285 -13.10 -3.28 -8.72
CA ALA A 285 -14.31 -3.52 -9.51
C ALA A 285 -14.07 -4.43 -10.73
N ASP A 286 -12.85 -4.48 -11.24
CA ASP A 286 -12.41 -5.33 -12.34
C ASP A 286 -11.91 -6.73 -11.89
N GLY A 287 -12.08 -7.06 -10.63
CA GLY A 287 -11.63 -8.33 -10.06
C GLY A 287 -10.12 -8.40 -9.77
N THR A 288 -9.39 -7.31 -9.87
CA THR A 288 -7.95 -7.28 -9.56
C THR A 288 -7.66 -6.79 -8.13
N GLY A 289 -6.40 -6.92 -7.70
CA GLY A 289 -5.87 -6.25 -6.51
C GLY A 289 -4.46 -5.74 -6.77
N ARG A 290 -4.11 -4.57 -6.22
CA ARG A 290 -2.75 -4.01 -6.28
C ARG A 290 -1.98 -4.38 -5.03
N LEU A 291 -1.14 -5.41 -5.14
CA LEU A 291 -0.59 -6.12 -4.02
C LEU A 291 0.59 -5.42 -3.35
N GLN A 292 0.67 -5.60 -2.02
CA GLN A 292 1.91 -5.50 -1.27
C GLN A 292 2.16 -6.83 -0.55
N ILE A 293 3.17 -7.56 -0.99
CA ILE A 293 3.66 -8.77 -0.30
C ILE A 293 4.74 -8.34 0.69
N VAL A 294 4.47 -8.56 1.99
CA VAL A 294 5.39 -8.23 3.08
C VAL A 294 6.33 -9.41 3.34
N ARG A 295 7.63 -9.12 3.48
CA ARG A 295 8.65 -10.10 3.85
C ARG A 295 9.09 -9.89 5.29
N GLU A 296 9.20 -10.96 6.06
CA GLU A 296 9.61 -10.92 7.47
C GLU A 296 10.96 -10.20 7.68
N ARG A 297 11.95 -10.48 6.81
CA ARG A 297 13.30 -9.91 6.91
C ARG A 297 13.35 -8.39 6.69
N THR A 298 12.39 -7.82 5.95
CA THR A 298 12.38 -6.38 5.63
C THR A 298 11.45 -5.58 6.53
N ASP A 299 10.35 -6.18 7.00
CA ASP A 299 9.41 -5.55 7.94
C ASP A 299 8.83 -6.60 8.91
N PRO A 300 9.61 -6.97 9.95
CA PRO A 300 9.23 -8.05 10.87
C PRO A 300 7.98 -7.72 11.70
N LEU A 301 7.71 -6.45 12.02
CA LEU A 301 6.50 -6.09 12.79
C LEU A 301 5.24 -6.22 11.93
N THR A 302 5.25 -5.69 10.72
CA THR A 302 4.11 -5.80 9.80
C THR A 302 3.88 -7.25 9.40
N TYR A 303 4.94 -8.03 9.20
CA TYR A 303 4.81 -9.47 8.94
C TYR A 303 4.16 -10.20 10.12
N ALA A 304 4.62 -9.97 11.35
CA ALA A 304 4.03 -10.52 12.56
C ALA A 304 2.55 -10.14 12.74
N TYR A 305 2.18 -8.88 12.36
CA TYR A 305 0.81 -8.41 12.36
C TYR A 305 -0.08 -9.22 11.38
N LEU A 306 0.39 -9.48 10.16
CA LEU A 306 -0.33 -10.30 9.20
C LEU A 306 -0.51 -11.73 9.68
N LYS A 307 0.53 -12.32 10.26
CA LYS A 307 0.44 -13.66 10.88
C LYS A 307 -0.56 -13.69 12.04
N ALA A 308 -0.60 -12.64 12.85
CA ALA A 308 -1.58 -12.51 13.94
C ALA A 308 -3.01 -12.36 13.40
N LEU A 309 -3.22 -11.63 12.31
CA LEU A 309 -4.52 -11.57 11.62
C LEU A 309 -4.96 -12.94 11.13
N GLY A 310 -4.04 -13.72 10.53
CA GLY A 310 -4.31 -15.10 10.12
C GLY A 310 -4.81 -15.96 11.28
N ARG A 311 -4.20 -15.84 12.45
CA ARG A 311 -4.64 -16.56 13.67
C ARG A 311 -6.02 -16.10 14.17
N ARG A 312 -6.34 -14.81 14.07
CA ARG A 312 -7.57 -14.22 14.63
C ARG A 312 -8.78 -14.31 13.69
N ASN A 313 -8.60 -14.16 12.40
CA ASN A 313 -9.70 -14.07 11.44
C ASN A 313 -9.57 -15.00 10.23
N GLY A 314 -8.51 -15.82 10.16
CA GLY A 314 -8.27 -16.81 9.11
C GLY A 314 -7.59 -16.28 7.85
N GLU A 315 -7.27 -14.96 7.79
CA GLU A 315 -6.67 -14.35 6.60
C GLU A 315 -5.44 -13.50 6.96
N GLU A 316 -4.29 -13.84 6.38
CA GLU A 316 -3.04 -13.08 6.53
C GLU A 316 -3.01 -11.88 5.56
N VAL A 317 -4.11 -11.11 5.57
CA VAL A 317 -4.37 -9.98 4.68
C VAL A 317 -4.90 -8.80 5.49
N ALA A 318 -4.41 -7.61 5.20
CA ALA A 318 -4.93 -6.34 5.72
C ALA A 318 -5.23 -5.37 4.57
N VAL A 319 -6.13 -4.43 4.80
CA VAL A 319 -6.19 -3.21 3.99
C VAL A 319 -4.96 -2.37 4.30
N ASN A 320 -4.29 -1.84 3.27
CA ASN A 320 -3.25 -0.83 3.42
C ASN A 320 -3.55 0.41 2.58
N THR A 321 -3.55 1.56 3.23
CA THR A 321 -3.56 2.88 2.57
C THR A 321 -2.64 3.85 3.29
N SER A 322 -2.21 4.92 2.62
CA SER A 322 -1.26 5.89 3.16
C SER A 322 -1.76 6.61 4.41
N PHE A 323 -0.87 6.85 5.39
CA PHE A 323 -1.19 7.58 6.60
C PHE A 323 -1.16 9.08 6.37
N ASN A 324 -2.25 9.60 5.80
CA ASN A 324 -2.50 11.01 5.54
C ASN A 324 -4.00 11.29 5.39
N VAL A 325 -4.39 12.54 5.54
CA VAL A 325 -5.71 13.08 5.22
C VAL A 325 -5.53 14.27 4.27
N ALA A 326 -5.90 14.08 2.98
CA ALA A 326 -5.86 15.12 1.95
C ALA A 326 -4.54 15.95 1.93
N GLY A 327 -3.40 15.26 1.99
CA GLY A 327 -2.08 15.90 2.01
C GLY A 327 -0.94 14.87 1.91
N PRO A 328 0.31 15.28 2.12
CA PRO A 328 1.46 14.37 2.15
C PRO A 328 1.31 13.28 3.22
N ILE A 329 2.00 12.15 3.03
CA ILE A 329 2.12 11.09 4.02
C ILE A 329 2.86 11.65 5.26
N ALA A 330 2.37 11.35 6.46
CA ALA A 330 2.96 11.80 7.71
C ALA A 330 4.41 11.32 7.85
N GLN A 331 5.38 12.22 8.02
CA GLN A 331 6.80 11.90 8.16
C GLN A 331 7.30 12.06 9.60
N THR A 332 6.65 12.90 10.39
CA THR A 332 7.03 13.17 11.77
C THR A 332 5.93 12.78 12.76
N PRO A 333 6.26 12.54 14.05
CA PRO A 333 5.27 12.29 15.09
C PRO A 333 4.20 13.38 15.18
N ALA A 334 4.58 14.65 15.04
CA ALA A 334 3.63 15.78 15.05
C ALA A 334 2.64 15.72 13.87
N GLN A 335 3.10 15.32 12.68
CA GLN A 335 2.23 15.11 11.52
C GLN A 335 1.30 13.89 11.70
N ALA A 336 1.76 12.85 12.41
CA ALA A 336 0.92 11.72 12.75
C ALA A 336 -0.22 12.12 13.72
N VAL A 337 0.07 12.94 14.72
CA VAL A 337 -0.92 13.53 15.63
C VAL A 337 -1.93 14.38 14.84
N GLU A 338 -1.46 15.25 13.98
CA GLU A 338 -2.35 16.10 13.17
C GLU A 338 -3.23 15.27 12.21
N THR A 339 -2.68 14.22 11.63
CA THR A 339 -3.44 13.31 10.78
C THR A 339 -4.54 12.59 11.57
N LEU A 340 -4.26 12.15 12.79
CA LEU A 340 -5.26 11.59 13.70
C LEU A 340 -6.37 12.59 14.02
N ARG A 341 -6.02 13.85 14.34
CA ARG A 341 -7.00 14.92 14.61
C ARG A 341 -7.96 15.16 13.45
N ARG A 342 -7.44 15.12 12.23
CA ARG A 342 -8.21 15.36 11.00
C ARG A 342 -9.07 14.18 10.58
N SER A 343 -8.80 12.98 11.09
CA SER A 343 -9.53 11.76 10.78
C SER A 343 -10.63 11.48 11.82
N LYS A 344 -11.91 11.50 11.39
CA LYS A 344 -13.04 11.20 12.29
C LYS A 344 -13.29 9.71 12.48
N GLY A 345 -12.69 8.86 11.65
CA GLY A 345 -12.94 7.42 11.67
C GLY A 345 -11.72 6.58 12.03
N MET A 346 -10.63 7.19 12.51
CA MET A 346 -9.45 6.45 12.95
C MET A 346 -9.53 6.21 14.47
N ASP A 347 -9.44 4.94 14.87
CA ASP A 347 -9.58 4.53 16.27
C ASP A 347 -8.29 4.74 17.07
N ALA A 348 -7.13 4.46 16.46
CA ALA A 348 -5.83 4.64 17.11
C ALA A 348 -4.69 4.79 16.11
N VAL A 349 -3.56 5.32 16.58
CA VAL A 349 -2.26 5.25 15.90
C VAL A 349 -1.30 4.46 16.79
N VAL A 350 -0.68 3.43 16.23
CA VAL A 350 0.43 2.72 16.86
C VAL A 350 1.72 3.36 16.38
N MET A 351 2.52 3.85 17.31
CA MET A 351 3.78 4.54 17.03
C MET A 351 4.94 3.82 17.69
N ILE A 352 5.96 3.49 16.89
CA ILE A 352 7.16 2.80 17.35
C ILE A 352 8.35 3.76 17.22
N ALA A 353 8.99 4.06 18.34
CA ALA A 353 10.22 4.82 18.38
C ALA A 353 11.43 4.00 17.90
N GLU A 354 12.51 4.68 17.50
CA GLU A 354 13.76 4.05 17.04
C GLU A 354 14.32 3.07 18.06
N GLU A 355 14.23 3.41 19.35
CA GLU A 355 14.68 2.59 20.47
C GLU A 355 13.72 1.44 20.79
N GLY A 356 12.66 1.28 20.03
CA GLY A 356 11.68 0.22 20.13
C GLY A 356 10.51 0.48 21.08
N ALA A 357 10.49 1.59 21.81
CA ALA A 357 9.34 1.94 22.63
C ALA A 357 8.09 2.08 21.78
N ALA A 358 7.00 1.42 22.17
CA ALA A 358 5.77 1.36 21.43
C ALA A 358 4.63 2.05 22.19
N TYR A 359 3.89 2.87 21.48
CA TYR A 359 2.77 3.65 22.02
C TYR A 359 1.54 3.49 21.16
N ALA A 360 0.36 3.51 21.80
CA ALA A 360 -0.90 3.77 21.11
C ALA A 360 -1.40 5.16 21.49
N MET A 361 -1.89 5.92 20.53
CA MET A 361 -2.54 7.21 20.75
C MET A 361 -3.91 7.26 20.09
N TRP A 362 -4.84 8.03 20.67
CA TRP A 362 -6.22 8.22 20.20
C TRP A 362 -6.76 9.59 20.59
N GLN A 363 -7.84 10.03 19.96
CA GLN A 363 -8.46 11.32 20.26
C GLN A 363 -9.22 11.27 21.59
N ARG A 364 -9.07 12.31 22.43
CA ARG A 364 -9.89 12.55 23.62
C ARG A 364 -11.16 13.27 23.22
N ARG A 365 -12.15 12.59 22.65
CA ARG A 365 -13.44 13.21 22.36
C ARG A 365 -14.37 13.06 23.55
N GLN A 366 -14.92 14.18 24.05
CA GLN A 366 -16.00 14.14 25.04
C GLN A 366 -17.27 13.66 24.36
N GLY A 367 -17.81 12.55 24.82
CA GLY A 367 -19.16 12.08 24.45
C GLY A 367 -19.27 11.09 23.30
N GLU A 368 -18.21 10.75 22.58
CA GLU A 368 -18.25 9.78 21.47
C GLU A 368 -17.53 8.47 21.77
N ASP A 369 -18.02 7.37 21.17
CA ASP A 369 -17.55 5.99 21.40
C ASP A 369 -16.11 5.71 20.92
N GLU A 370 -15.54 6.52 20.03
CA GLU A 370 -14.26 6.23 19.37
C GLU A 370 -13.07 6.14 20.35
N GLY A 371 -12.94 7.07 21.29
CA GLY A 371 -11.91 6.99 22.34
C GLY A 371 -12.13 5.88 23.34
N LYS A 372 -13.38 5.49 23.55
CA LYS A 372 -13.74 4.36 24.43
C LYS A 372 -13.50 3.02 23.75
N ARG A 373 -13.52 2.94 22.41
CA ARG A 373 -13.25 1.71 21.67
C ARG A 373 -11.82 1.22 21.88
N PHE A 374 -10.82 2.09 21.75
CA PHE A 374 -9.42 1.69 21.98
C PHE A 374 -9.21 1.19 23.42
N THR A 375 -9.66 1.94 24.42
CA THR A 375 -9.47 1.55 25.84
C THR A 375 -10.17 0.24 26.21
N ARG A 376 -11.35 0.00 25.63
CA ARG A 376 -12.07 -1.27 25.78
C ARG A 376 -11.29 -2.40 25.12
N TRP A 377 -10.90 -2.27 23.85
CA TRP A 377 -10.15 -3.30 23.14
C TRP A 377 -8.81 -3.62 23.79
N PHE A 378 -8.10 -2.60 24.28
CA PHE A 378 -6.84 -2.81 24.98
C PHE A 378 -7.03 -3.57 26.31
N GLY A 379 -8.13 -3.30 27.01
CA GLY A 379 -8.51 -4.03 28.22
C GLY A 379 -8.90 -5.49 27.93
N GLU A 380 -9.72 -5.71 26.93
CA GLU A 380 -10.15 -7.03 26.48
C GLU A 380 -8.98 -7.88 25.97
N TRP A 381 -8.12 -7.31 25.13
CA TRP A 381 -6.90 -7.97 24.65
C TRP A 381 -5.97 -8.38 25.79
N ARG A 382 -5.75 -7.50 26.78
CA ARG A 382 -4.93 -7.84 27.96
C ARG A 382 -5.53 -8.94 28.84
N ALA A 383 -6.84 -9.05 28.87
CA ALA A 383 -7.53 -10.12 29.59
C ALA A 383 -7.38 -11.46 28.88
N ASP A 384 -7.51 -11.47 27.54
CA ASP A 384 -7.33 -12.62 26.67
C ASP A 384 -5.90 -13.17 26.74
N ASP A 385 -4.86 -12.31 26.62
CA ASP A 385 -3.45 -12.69 26.72
C ASP A 385 -3.11 -13.31 28.10
N ARG A 386 -3.73 -12.82 29.18
CA ARG A 386 -3.57 -13.42 30.53
C ARG A 386 -4.22 -14.78 30.60
N GLY A 387 -5.37 -15.00 30.01
CA GLY A 387 -6.05 -16.29 29.91
C GLY A 387 -5.22 -17.33 29.18
N GLN A 388 -4.69 -16.96 28.00
CA GLN A 388 -3.86 -17.87 27.19
C GLN A 388 -2.51 -18.21 27.86
N ARG A 389 -1.93 -17.31 28.64
CA ARG A 389 -0.68 -17.57 29.40
C ARG A 389 -0.91 -18.50 30.61
N THR A 390 -2.09 -18.48 31.21
CA THR A 390 -2.46 -19.42 32.30
C THR A 390 -2.67 -20.81 31.75
N ASP A 391 -3.31 -20.98 30.61
CA ASP A 391 -3.51 -22.30 29.99
C ASP A 391 -2.19 -22.95 29.54
N ARG A 392 -1.28 -22.18 28.95
CA ARG A 392 0.07 -22.69 28.58
C ARG A 392 0.95 -23.08 29.77
N ARG A 393 0.66 -22.59 30.98
CA ARG A 393 1.39 -22.99 32.22
C ARG A 393 0.79 -24.24 32.86
N VAL A 394 -0.42 -24.63 32.51
CA VAL A 394 -1.08 -25.84 33.00
C VAL A 394 -0.73 -27.05 32.12
N GLU A 395 -0.32 -26.82 30.86
CA GLU A 395 0.09 -27.88 29.92
C GLU A 395 1.62 -28.12 29.86
N ALA A 396 2.44 -27.37 30.60
CA ALA A 396 3.89 -27.52 30.70
C ALA A 396 4.27 -28.04 32.13
#